data_73f2c4f39c5485ba9db01e7fa3fc5ca1
#
_entry.id   73f2c4f39c5485ba9db01e7fa3fc5ca1
#
_cell.length_a   1.000
_cell.length_b   1.000
_cell.length_c   1.000
_cell.angle_alpha   90.00
_cell.angle_beta   90.00
_cell.angle_gamma   90.00
#
_symmetry.space_group_name_H-M   'P 1'
#
loop_
_entity.id
_entity.type
_entity.pdbx_description
1 polymer ?
#
loop_
_entity_poly.entity_id
_entity_poly.type
_entity_poly.pdbx_seq_one_letter_code
_entity_poly.pdbx_strand_id
1 'polypeptide(L)'
;MASRHRRLCCLGMTLGLCLSVASSLLSQAPAAATPKGTVDRIKVHGKSLEGNLEGDSPDRDVFVYLPPGYAANSSRRYPVAYMLHGYGLTAERWMPFTRMADGADKNIAAGKMKEMILVNPDAFTLYNGSMYSSSPTIGDWETFIAEDLVSYIDSHYRTIPDRMSRGLGGHSMGGYGTVRIGMKRPDVFSTMYIMSACCLMNNPGAGGNRGAGARGTEGAAAAGARGEPAATTAAAPVQAAPPADQTAARGQGGQRGQGAQGRGGRGGRGGFGNTQAAQAAAWSSNPNNPPTFYDLPVVDGQPQPAIAAKWVANSPLAMVDQYLTSLKKYKSIMIEVGTQDTLAGSNRQLDESFTKFGIAHTFETYDGDHTNRVPARIEEKVLPFFSNNLAFGK
;
A
#
# COMPACT_ATOMS: atom_id res chain seq x y z
N MET A 1 -51.10 -62.09 -83.17
CA MET A 1 -51.81 -61.19 -84.07
C MET A 1 -52.05 -59.85 -83.40
N ALA A 2 -51.50 -58.83 -84.01
CA ALA A 2 -51.94 -57.39 -84.08
C ALA A 2 -52.62 -56.81 -82.87
N SER A 3 -52.18 -55.74 -82.39
CA SER A 3 -52.08 -54.29 -82.78
C SER A 3 -52.84 -53.45 -81.74
N ARG A 4 -52.38 -52.48 -81.25
CA ARG A 4 -52.36 -51.03 -81.65
C ARG A 4 -52.09 -50.13 -80.45
N HIS A 5 -51.21 -49.20 -80.67
CA HIS A 5 -50.90 -48.02 -79.81
C HIS A 5 -52.10 -47.14 -79.55
N ARG A 6 -52.18 -46.57 -78.38
CA ARG A 6 -52.67 -45.19 -78.12
C ARG A 6 -51.85 -44.47 -77.09
N ARG A 7 -51.27 -43.40 -77.52
CA ARG A 7 -50.63 -42.35 -76.68
C ARG A 7 -51.72 -41.53 -75.99
N LEU A 8 -51.52 -41.39 -74.67
CA LEU A 8 -52.30 -40.34 -73.95
C LEU A 8 -51.32 -39.40 -73.23
N CYS A 9 -51.33 -38.16 -73.65
CA CYS A 9 -50.64 -37.09 -72.94
C CYS A 9 -51.30 -36.83 -71.55
N CYS A 10 -50.55 -36.93 -70.51
CA CYS A 10 -50.99 -36.45 -69.23
C CYS A 10 -50.15 -35.19 -68.85
N LEU A 11 -50.88 -34.10 -68.77
CA LEU A 11 -50.44 -32.80 -68.26
C LEU A 11 -50.13 -32.96 -66.76
N GLY A 12 -48.85 -32.85 -66.39
CA GLY A 12 -48.44 -32.84 -64.98
C GLY A 12 -48.53 -31.43 -64.40
N MET A 13 -49.45 -31.26 -63.49
CA MET A 13 -49.61 -30.06 -62.68
C MET A 13 -48.63 -30.20 -61.49
N THR A 14 -47.50 -29.53 -61.56
CA THR A 14 -46.57 -29.40 -60.39
C THR A 14 -47.10 -28.35 -59.41
N LEU A 15 -47.60 -28.81 -58.28
CA LEU A 15 -48.02 -28.00 -57.16
C LEU A 15 -46.74 -27.60 -56.38
N GLY A 16 -46.26 -26.38 -56.56
CA GLY A 16 -45.13 -25.81 -55.82
C GLY A 16 -45.55 -25.50 -54.38
N LEU A 17 -45.05 -26.27 -53.43
CA LEU A 17 -45.19 -26.01 -52.00
C LEU A 17 -44.15 -24.99 -51.57
N CYS A 18 -44.52 -23.69 -51.49
CA CYS A 18 -43.72 -22.64 -50.91
C CYS A 18 -43.70 -22.84 -49.38
N LEU A 19 -42.65 -23.46 -48.83
CA LEU A 19 -42.32 -23.40 -47.40
C LEU A 19 -41.77 -21.98 -47.12
N SER A 20 -42.59 -21.10 -46.60
CA SER A 20 -42.18 -19.83 -46.00
C SER A 20 -41.47 -20.13 -44.64
N VAL A 21 -40.13 -20.16 -44.63
CA VAL A 21 -39.33 -20.18 -43.44
C VAL A 21 -39.47 -18.79 -42.78
N ALA A 22 -40.36 -18.67 -41.83
CA ALA A 22 -40.43 -17.53 -40.96
C ALA A 22 -39.21 -17.56 -40.04
N SER A 23 -38.12 -16.87 -40.42
CA SER A 23 -36.97 -16.61 -39.55
C SER A 23 -37.45 -15.74 -38.39
N SER A 24 -37.73 -16.34 -37.26
CA SER A 24 -37.97 -15.63 -36.01
C SER A 24 -36.65 -14.94 -35.63
N LEU A 25 -36.52 -13.67 -35.96
CA LEU A 25 -35.53 -12.78 -35.36
C LEU A 25 -35.86 -12.65 -33.87
N LEU A 26 -35.35 -13.57 -33.07
CA LEU A 26 -35.25 -13.37 -31.62
C LEU A 26 -34.38 -12.13 -31.42
N SER A 27 -35.01 -10.98 -31.26
CA SER A 27 -34.39 -9.75 -30.78
C SER A 27 -33.79 -10.14 -29.40
N GLN A 28 -32.48 -10.36 -29.35
CA GLN A 28 -31.77 -10.45 -28.07
C GLN A 28 -31.94 -9.10 -27.40
N ALA A 29 -32.73 -9.08 -26.32
CA ALA A 29 -32.76 -7.92 -25.42
C ALA A 29 -31.32 -7.58 -25.08
N PRO A 30 -30.93 -6.29 -25.09
CA PRO A 30 -29.57 -5.91 -24.68
C PRO A 30 -29.31 -6.51 -23.30
N ALA A 31 -28.19 -7.22 -23.17
CA ALA A 31 -27.77 -7.79 -21.90
C ALA A 31 -27.82 -6.67 -20.85
N ALA A 32 -28.57 -6.89 -19.77
CA ALA A 32 -28.67 -5.91 -18.69
C ALA A 32 -27.25 -5.54 -18.26
N ALA A 33 -26.95 -4.24 -18.25
CA ALA A 33 -25.63 -3.76 -17.84
C ALA A 33 -25.33 -4.30 -16.43
N THR A 34 -24.17 -4.91 -16.27
CA THR A 34 -23.72 -5.41 -14.95
C THR A 34 -23.72 -4.24 -13.97
N PRO A 35 -24.41 -4.34 -12.83
CA PRO A 35 -24.42 -3.28 -11.83
C PRO A 35 -22.98 -2.93 -11.41
N LYS A 36 -22.68 -1.63 -11.37
CA LYS A 36 -21.37 -1.12 -10.95
C LYS A 36 -21.46 -0.46 -9.60
N GLY A 37 -20.38 -0.55 -8.83
CA GLY A 37 -20.18 0.25 -7.63
C GLY A 37 -19.92 1.71 -7.96
N THR A 38 -19.87 2.53 -6.93
CA THR A 38 -19.54 3.97 -7.01
C THR A 38 -18.27 4.25 -6.21
N VAL A 39 -17.59 5.34 -6.51
CA VAL A 39 -16.44 5.80 -5.75
C VAL A 39 -16.73 7.21 -5.24
N ASP A 40 -16.82 7.36 -3.92
CA ASP A 40 -16.92 8.65 -3.28
C ASP A 40 -15.50 9.21 -3.06
N ARG A 41 -15.31 10.51 -3.32
CA ARG A 41 -14.15 11.27 -2.89
C ARG A 41 -14.56 12.15 -1.73
N ILE A 42 -13.99 11.93 -0.58
CA ILE A 42 -14.29 12.65 0.66
C ILE A 42 -13.03 13.25 1.26
N LYS A 43 -13.20 14.19 2.20
CA LYS A 43 -12.12 14.67 3.06
C LYS A 43 -12.35 14.19 4.48
N VAL A 44 -11.32 13.59 5.06
CA VAL A 44 -11.31 13.16 6.46
C VAL A 44 -10.31 14.02 7.22
N HIS A 45 -10.78 14.68 8.26
CA HIS A 45 -9.93 15.43 9.17
C HIS A 45 -9.24 14.45 10.12
N GLY A 46 -7.90 14.40 10.06
CA GLY A 46 -7.08 13.63 10.98
C GLY A 46 -6.64 14.45 12.16
N LYS A 47 -7.31 14.33 13.29
CA LYS A 47 -6.91 15.02 14.52
C LYS A 47 -5.49 14.66 14.92
N SER A 48 -5.10 13.41 14.70
CA SER A 48 -3.75 12.90 14.95
C SER A 48 -2.67 13.49 14.04
N LEU A 49 -3.05 14.16 12.96
CA LEU A 49 -2.14 14.83 12.02
C LEU A 49 -1.98 16.32 12.29
N GLU A 50 -2.76 16.89 13.21
CA GLU A 50 -2.66 18.30 13.57
C GLU A 50 -1.29 18.63 14.17
N GLY A 51 -0.78 19.84 13.87
CA GLY A 51 0.47 20.34 14.44
C GLY A 51 1.74 19.65 13.94
N ASN A 52 1.66 18.87 12.83
CA ASN A 52 2.86 18.33 12.20
C ASN A 52 3.79 19.47 11.73
N LEU A 53 5.10 19.28 11.90
CA LEU A 53 6.10 20.33 11.67
C LEU A 53 6.37 20.58 10.18
N GLU A 54 6.08 19.63 9.29
CA GLU A 54 6.19 19.84 7.85
C GLU A 54 5.08 20.75 7.28
N GLY A 55 4.01 20.99 8.06
CA GLY A 55 2.91 21.89 7.70
C GLY A 55 1.92 21.28 6.70
N ASP A 56 1.87 19.98 6.58
CA ASP A 56 0.86 19.29 5.77
C ASP A 56 -0.54 19.43 6.38
N SER A 57 -1.53 19.53 5.51
CA SER A 57 -2.94 19.60 5.94
C SER A 57 -3.36 18.34 6.70
N PRO A 58 -4.02 18.45 7.85
CA PRO A 58 -4.65 17.31 8.50
C PRO A 58 -5.89 16.79 7.74
N ASP A 59 -6.43 17.58 6.79
CA ASP A 59 -7.57 17.19 5.96
C ASP A 59 -7.09 16.34 4.77
N ARG A 60 -7.34 15.04 4.83
CA ARG A 60 -6.85 14.08 3.83
C ARG A 60 -7.95 13.65 2.87
N ASP A 61 -7.62 13.62 1.58
CA ASP A 61 -8.51 13.00 0.58
C ASP A 61 -8.58 11.49 0.82
N VAL A 62 -9.79 10.94 0.75
CA VAL A 62 -10.03 9.50 0.88
C VAL A 62 -10.99 9.07 -0.22
N PHE A 63 -10.67 7.99 -0.92
CA PHE A 63 -11.52 7.40 -1.94
C PHE A 63 -12.19 6.15 -1.37
N VAL A 64 -13.52 6.14 -1.40
CA VAL A 64 -14.34 5.07 -0.83
C VAL A 64 -15.13 4.40 -1.95
N TYR A 65 -14.75 3.17 -2.31
CA TYR A 65 -15.55 2.36 -3.21
C TYR A 65 -16.72 1.72 -2.44
N LEU A 66 -17.92 1.92 -2.97
CA LEU A 66 -19.18 1.34 -2.50
C LEU A 66 -19.66 0.29 -3.51
N PRO A 67 -19.96 -0.94 -3.08
CA PRO A 67 -20.33 -2.02 -4.00
C PRO A 67 -21.69 -1.78 -4.66
N PRO A 68 -22.00 -2.48 -5.77
CA PRO A 68 -23.24 -2.29 -6.55
C PRO A 68 -24.52 -2.35 -5.72
N GLY A 69 -24.58 -3.24 -4.73
CA GLY A 69 -25.75 -3.38 -3.85
C GLY A 69 -25.87 -2.31 -2.76
N TYR A 70 -24.90 -1.42 -2.62
CA TYR A 70 -24.88 -0.46 -1.53
C TYR A 70 -26.09 0.48 -1.58
N ALA A 71 -26.41 1.09 -2.71
CA ALA A 71 -27.57 1.98 -2.84
C ALA A 71 -28.92 1.23 -2.73
N ALA A 72 -28.97 0.01 -3.22
CA ALA A 72 -30.22 -0.79 -3.29
C ALA A 72 -30.68 -1.34 -1.95
N ASN A 73 -29.79 -1.55 -0.99
CA ASN A 73 -30.11 -2.14 0.32
C ASN A 73 -29.63 -1.24 1.47
N SER A 74 -30.54 -0.38 1.95
CA SER A 74 -30.25 0.60 3.00
C SER A 74 -30.02 -0.01 4.39
N SER A 75 -30.46 -1.23 4.64
CA SER A 75 -30.28 -1.90 5.94
C SER A 75 -29.00 -2.74 6.03
N ARG A 76 -28.40 -3.09 4.89
CA ARG A 76 -27.21 -3.94 4.86
C ARG A 76 -25.96 -3.18 5.28
N ARG A 77 -25.14 -3.84 6.13
CA ARG A 77 -23.81 -3.38 6.51
C ARG A 77 -22.73 -4.23 5.85
N TYR A 78 -21.58 -3.62 5.64
CA TYR A 78 -20.50 -4.18 4.83
C TYR A 78 -19.19 -4.25 5.61
N PRO A 79 -18.37 -5.29 5.42
CA PRO A 79 -16.99 -5.27 5.89
C PRO A 79 -16.17 -4.25 5.08
N VAL A 80 -15.03 -3.86 5.62
CA VAL A 80 -14.18 -2.81 5.05
C VAL A 80 -12.74 -3.31 4.88
N ALA A 81 -12.16 -3.09 3.70
CA ALA A 81 -10.72 -3.22 3.49
C ALA A 81 -10.09 -1.83 3.26
N TYR A 82 -9.11 -1.48 4.09
CA TYR A 82 -8.30 -0.27 3.99
C TYR A 82 -7.06 -0.57 3.16
N MET A 83 -6.86 0.19 2.06
CA MET A 83 -5.84 -0.07 1.06
C MET A 83 -4.84 1.09 0.97
N LEU A 84 -3.61 0.85 1.38
CA LEU A 84 -2.55 1.83 1.52
C LEU A 84 -1.69 1.90 0.25
N HIS A 85 -1.50 3.12 -0.28
CA HIS A 85 -0.73 3.33 -1.51
C HIS A 85 0.79 3.38 -1.29
N GLY A 86 1.54 3.23 -2.39
CA GLY A 86 3.00 3.31 -2.41
C GLY A 86 3.56 4.75 -2.34
N TYR A 87 4.86 4.85 -2.11
CA TYR A 87 5.60 6.12 -2.09
C TYR A 87 5.49 6.86 -3.44
N GLY A 88 5.40 8.20 -3.37
CA GLY A 88 5.32 9.06 -4.55
C GLY A 88 3.96 9.07 -5.26
N LEU A 89 2.97 8.38 -4.71
CA LEU A 89 1.59 8.35 -5.20
C LEU A 89 0.66 9.11 -4.26
N THR A 90 -0.38 9.72 -4.84
CA THR A 90 -1.59 10.15 -4.11
C THR A 90 -2.67 9.08 -4.24
N ALA A 91 -3.67 9.10 -3.37
CA ALA A 91 -4.82 8.22 -3.52
C ALA A 91 -5.54 8.42 -4.87
N GLU A 92 -5.58 9.65 -5.38
CA GLU A 92 -6.15 10.00 -6.69
C GLU A 92 -5.43 9.30 -7.86
N ARG A 93 -4.12 9.11 -7.78
CA ARG A 93 -3.32 8.37 -8.78
C ARG A 93 -3.34 6.86 -8.52
N TRP A 94 -3.44 6.46 -7.27
CA TRP A 94 -3.49 5.05 -6.86
C TRP A 94 -4.74 4.33 -7.37
N MET A 95 -5.90 4.97 -7.27
CA MET A 95 -7.17 4.38 -7.68
C MET A 95 -7.21 3.96 -9.17
N PRO A 96 -6.91 4.83 -10.16
CA PRO A 96 -6.88 4.43 -11.56
C PRO A 96 -5.71 3.48 -11.88
N PHE A 97 -4.55 3.62 -11.22
CA PHE A 97 -3.42 2.72 -11.42
C PHE A 97 -3.77 1.28 -11.04
N THR A 98 -4.44 1.08 -9.93
CA THR A 98 -4.81 -0.27 -9.45
C THR A 98 -6.04 -0.83 -10.13
N ARG A 99 -6.88 0.00 -10.74
CA ARG A 99 -8.20 -0.37 -11.28
C ARG A 99 -9.08 -1.10 -10.27
N MET A 100 -8.94 -0.73 -8.99
CA MET A 100 -9.52 -1.46 -7.86
C MET A 100 -11.04 -1.53 -7.93
N ALA A 101 -11.71 -0.43 -8.29
CA ALA A 101 -13.17 -0.38 -8.44
C ALA A 101 -13.66 -1.32 -9.56
N ASP A 102 -13.04 -1.26 -10.75
CA ASP A 102 -13.38 -2.15 -11.86
C ASP A 102 -13.13 -3.63 -11.51
N GLY A 103 -12.01 -3.92 -10.84
CA GLY A 103 -11.68 -5.25 -10.36
C GLY A 103 -12.69 -5.79 -9.33
N ALA A 104 -13.16 -4.92 -8.43
CA ALA A 104 -14.20 -5.26 -7.46
C ALA A 104 -15.53 -5.57 -8.17
N ASP A 105 -16.00 -4.70 -9.06
CA ASP A 105 -17.24 -4.90 -9.83
C ASP A 105 -17.19 -6.23 -10.61
N LYS A 106 -16.08 -6.48 -11.29
CA LYS A 106 -15.88 -7.71 -12.07
C LYS A 106 -15.91 -8.97 -11.19
N ASN A 107 -15.24 -8.93 -10.04
CA ASN A 107 -15.21 -10.06 -9.10
C ASN A 107 -16.57 -10.30 -8.44
N ILE A 108 -17.30 -9.23 -8.09
CA ILE A 108 -18.67 -9.34 -7.55
C ILE A 108 -19.59 -9.96 -8.59
N ALA A 109 -19.58 -9.46 -9.83
CA ALA A 109 -20.39 -9.98 -10.91
C ALA A 109 -20.09 -11.45 -11.25
N ALA A 110 -18.82 -11.86 -11.11
CA ALA A 110 -18.37 -13.24 -11.32
C ALA A 110 -18.60 -14.16 -10.10
N GLY A 111 -19.14 -13.66 -8.99
CA GLY A 111 -19.31 -14.41 -7.75
C GLY A 111 -18.01 -14.78 -7.02
N LYS A 112 -16.87 -14.17 -7.42
CA LYS A 112 -15.55 -14.40 -6.82
C LYS A 112 -15.28 -13.57 -5.57
N MET A 113 -16.07 -12.54 -5.36
CA MET A 113 -15.98 -11.62 -4.25
C MET A 113 -17.37 -11.27 -3.74
N LYS A 114 -17.55 -11.25 -2.43
CA LYS A 114 -18.72 -10.68 -1.79
C LYS A 114 -18.60 -9.16 -1.72
N GLU A 115 -19.73 -8.46 -1.66
CA GLU A 115 -19.75 -7.01 -1.58
C GLU A 115 -19.12 -6.49 -0.29
N MET A 116 -18.12 -5.63 -0.40
CA MET A 116 -17.44 -4.94 0.70
C MET A 116 -17.06 -3.51 0.29
N ILE A 117 -16.82 -2.66 1.27
CA ILE A 117 -16.34 -1.29 1.09
C ILE A 117 -14.81 -1.33 0.99
N LEU A 118 -14.22 -0.53 0.06
CA LEU A 118 -12.78 -0.37 -0.05
C LEU A 118 -12.42 1.09 0.22
N VAL A 119 -11.52 1.34 1.16
CA VAL A 119 -11.13 2.68 1.61
C VAL A 119 -9.67 2.94 1.26
N ASN A 120 -9.41 4.00 0.52
CA ASN A 120 -8.08 4.35 0.03
C ASN A 120 -7.71 5.76 0.50
N PRO A 121 -7.03 5.91 1.65
CA PRO A 121 -6.59 7.20 2.17
C PRO A 121 -5.39 7.73 1.40
N ASP A 122 -5.31 9.06 1.25
CA ASP A 122 -4.13 9.76 0.77
C ASP A 122 -3.13 9.98 1.91
N ALA A 123 -1.95 9.40 1.76
CA ALA A 123 -0.83 9.54 2.68
C ALA A 123 0.40 10.20 2.03
N PHE A 124 0.15 10.99 0.97
CA PHE A 124 1.18 11.81 0.33
C PHE A 124 1.47 13.04 1.18
N THR A 125 2.74 13.31 1.47
CA THR A 125 3.22 14.42 2.30
C THR A 125 4.18 15.31 1.52
N LEU A 126 4.66 16.38 2.14
CA LEU A 126 5.72 17.23 1.58
C LEU A 126 6.94 16.39 1.11
N TYR A 127 7.22 15.29 1.79
CA TYR A 127 8.30 14.37 1.44
C TYR A 127 7.84 13.19 0.56
N ASN A 128 6.70 13.33 -0.14
CA ASN A 128 6.11 12.37 -1.08
C ASN A 128 5.62 11.06 -0.43
N GLY A 129 5.49 11.00 0.88
CA GLY A 129 4.96 9.84 1.58
C GLY A 129 5.23 9.86 3.08
N SER A 130 4.23 9.47 3.85
CA SER A 130 4.24 9.50 5.32
C SER A 130 4.97 8.32 5.97
N MET A 131 5.40 7.33 5.19
CA MET A 131 5.84 6.03 5.71
C MET A 131 4.82 5.38 6.67
N TYR A 132 3.56 5.86 6.68
CA TYR A 132 2.52 5.41 7.61
C TYR A 132 3.02 5.25 9.06
N SER A 133 3.90 6.17 9.46
CA SER A 133 4.58 6.19 10.76
C SER A 133 4.14 7.40 11.57
N SER A 134 4.55 7.44 12.84
CA SER A 134 4.22 8.55 13.73
C SER A 134 5.48 9.32 14.10
N SER A 135 5.48 10.62 13.86
CA SER A 135 6.53 11.53 14.33
C SER A 135 6.05 12.97 14.42
N PRO A 136 6.72 13.83 15.21
CA PRO A 136 6.41 15.25 15.23
C PRO A 136 6.50 15.95 13.88
N THR A 137 7.36 15.47 12.97
CA THR A 137 7.53 16.07 11.65
C THR A 137 6.34 15.83 10.74
N ILE A 138 5.84 14.62 10.66
CA ILE A 138 4.79 14.22 9.70
C ILE A 138 3.40 14.03 10.31
N GLY A 139 3.25 14.11 11.65
CA GLY A 139 2.02 13.74 12.36
C GLY A 139 1.94 12.26 12.71
N ASP A 140 0.87 11.83 13.36
CA ASP A 140 0.64 10.45 13.78
C ASP A 140 -0.25 9.70 12.76
N TRP A 141 0.38 9.19 11.71
CA TRP A 141 -0.30 8.44 10.65
C TRP A 141 -0.78 7.05 11.09
N GLU A 142 -0.18 6.47 12.12
CA GLU A 142 -0.64 5.20 12.67
C GLU A 142 -2.02 5.36 13.31
N THR A 143 -2.20 6.41 14.12
CA THR A 143 -3.48 6.77 14.73
C THR A 143 -4.46 7.27 13.66
N PHE A 144 -4.02 8.06 12.68
CA PHE A 144 -4.89 8.48 11.59
C PHE A 144 -5.54 7.29 10.87
N ILE A 145 -4.76 6.30 10.46
CA ILE A 145 -5.29 5.13 9.73
C ILE A 145 -6.16 4.25 10.64
N ALA A 146 -5.73 4.03 11.88
CA ALA A 146 -6.37 3.03 12.74
C ALA A 146 -7.50 3.59 13.63
N GLU A 147 -7.57 4.90 13.82
CA GLU A 147 -8.60 5.54 14.68
C GLU A 147 -9.39 6.60 13.95
N ASP A 148 -8.76 7.71 13.53
CA ASP A 148 -9.48 8.84 12.93
C ASP A 148 -10.27 8.39 11.69
N LEU A 149 -9.59 7.72 10.76
CA LEU A 149 -10.19 7.23 9.52
C LEU A 149 -11.23 6.14 9.77
N VAL A 150 -10.93 5.17 10.62
CA VAL A 150 -11.88 4.09 10.95
C VAL A 150 -13.14 4.64 11.59
N SER A 151 -13.01 5.55 12.56
CA SER A 151 -14.15 6.20 13.22
C SER A 151 -15.00 7.00 12.24
N TYR A 152 -14.35 7.75 11.35
CA TYR A 152 -15.05 8.51 10.31
C TYR A 152 -15.84 7.57 9.38
N ILE A 153 -15.20 6.53 8.86
CA ILE A 153 -15.83 5.57 7.93
C ILE A 153 -16.99 4.83 8.61
N ASP A 154 -16.83 4.40 9.84
CA ASP A 154 -17.89 3.69 10.57
C ASP A 154 -19.10 4.58 10.88
N SER A 155 -18.89 5.89 11.06
CA SER A 155 -19.98 6.84 11.35
C SER A 155 -20.71 7.35 10.10
N HIS A 156 -20.08 7.33 8.92
CA HIS A 156 -20.64 7.89 7.69
C HIS A 156 -21.09 6.82 6.69
N TYR A 157 -20.61 5.59 6.82
CA TYR A 157 -20.94 4.50 5.92
C TYR A 157 -21.54 3.31 6.68
N ARG A 158 -22.29 2.49 5.97
CA ARG A 158 -22.91 1.27 6.53
C ARG A 158 -21.87 0.15 6.65
N THR A 159 -20.94 0.32 7.57
CA THR A 159 -19.91 -0.66 7.88
C THR A 159 -20.38 -1.62 8.97
N ILE A 160 -19.72 -2.77 9.09
CA ILE A 160 -19.79 -3.63 10.27
C ILE A 160 -18.65 -3.17 11.19
N PRO A 161 -18.95 -2.47 12.32
CA PRO A 161 -17.93 -1.85 13.17
C PRO A 161 -17.27 -2.88 14.10
N ASP A 162 -16.73 -3.94 13.52
CA ASP A 162 -16.07 -5.04 14.21
C ASP A 162 -14.71 -5.34 13.57
N ARG A 163 -13.70 -5.63 14.40
CA ARG A 163 -12.36 -5.95 13.88
C ARG A 163 -12.37 -7.12 12.90
N MET A 164 -13.24 -8.13 13.11
CA MET A 164 -13.31 -9.29 12.22
C MET A 164 -13.82 -8.94 10.83
N SER A 165 -14.44 -7.78 10.69
CA SER A 165 -14.93 -7.22 9.43
C SER A 165 -14.01 -6.11 8.85
N ARG A 166 -12.82 -5.88 9.46
CA ARG A 166 -11.84 -4.91 8.97
C ARG A 166 -10.55 -5.58 8.53
N GLY A 167 -10.13 -5.25 7.31
CA GLY A 167 -8.87 -5.66 6.73
C GLY A 167 -7.94 -4.47 6.44
N LEU A 168 -6.65 -4.70 6.48
CA LEU A 168 -5.61 -3.71 6.13
C LEU A 168 -4.70 -4.32 5.07
N GLY A 169 -4.48 -3.60 3.97
CA GLY A 169 -3.56 -4.02 2.94
C GLY A 169 -2.87 -2.85 2.28
N GLY A 170 -1.79 -3.10 1.55
CA GLY A 170 -1.09 -2.04 0.86
C GLY A 170 0.13 -2.53 0.10
N HIS A 171 0.60 -1.66 -0.81
CA HIS A 171 1.71 -1.95 -1.70
C HIS A 171 2.91 -1.06 -1.39
N SER A 172 4.14 -1.61 -1.43
CA SER A 172 5.38 -0.87 -1.26
C SER A 172 5.46 -0.14 0.09
N MET A 173 5.43 1.19 0.12
CA MET A 173 5.28 1.99 1.34
C MET A 173 3.99 1.62 2.09
N GLY A 174 2.88 1.36 1.37
CA GLY A 174 1.64 0.86 1.95
C GLY A 174 1.76 -0.55 2.53
N GLY A 175 2.59 -1.41 1.91
CA GLY A 175 2.95 -2.71 2.45
C GLY A 175 3.72 -2.61 3.77
N TYR A 176 4.69 -1.70 3.84
CA TYR A 176 5.37 -1.33 5.09
C TYR A 176 4.36 -0.85 6.14
N GLY A 177 3.47 0.09 5.76
CA GLY A 177 2.42 0.61 6.65
C GLY A 177 1.49 -0.51 7.16
N THR A 178 1.14 -1.46 6.30
CA THR A 178 0.32 -2.62 6.67
C THR A 178 0.98 -3.46 7.76
N VAL A 179 2.27 -3.79 7.61
CA VAL A 179 3.02 -4.55 8.64
C VAL A 179 3.12 -3.73 9.92
N ARG A 180 3.53 -2.47 9.83
CA ARG A 180 3.78 -1.60 10.98
C ARG A 180 2.52 -1.35 11.80
N ILE A 181 1.46 -0.90 11.16
CA ILE A 181 0.16 -0.65 11.81
C ILE A 181 -0.43 -1.97 12.32
N GLY A 182 -0.34 -3.03 11.52
CA GLY A 182 -0.82 -4.34 11.93
C GLY A 182 -0.15 -4.89 13.18
N MET A 183 1.16 -4.70 13.35
CA MET A 183 1.86 -5.04 14.59
C MET A 183 1.28 -4.32 15.79
N LYS A 184 0.93 -3.04 15.65
CA LYS A 184 0.53 -2.17 16.75
C LYS A 184 -0.98 -2.18 17.03
N ARG A 185 -1.80 -2.46 16.00
CA ARG A 185 -3.27 -2.35 16.08
C ARG A 185 -4.02 -3.64 15.75
N PRO A 186 -3.70 -4.74 16.44
CA PRO A 186 -4.42 -6.00 16.29
C PRO A 186 -5.84 -5.94 16.87
N ASP A 187 -6.18 -4.88 17.59
CA ASP A 187 -7.50 -4.55 18.11
C ASP A 187 -8.46 -4.00 17.03
N VAL A 188 -7.91 -3.41 15.97
CA VAL A 188 -8.67 -2.76 14.89
C VAL A 188 -8.87 -3.66 13.69
N PHE A 189 -7.81 -4.36 13.26
CA PHE A 189 -7.80 -5.17 12.05
C PHE A 189 -7.64 -6.66 12.35
N SER A 190 -8.34 -7.51 11.60
CA SER A 190 -8.23 -8.98 11.73
C SER A 190 -7.45 -9.66 10.63
N THR A 191 -7.19 -8.95 9.53
CA THR A 191 -6.67 -9.53 8.30
C THR A 191 -5.68 -8.55 7.66
N MET A 192 -4.52 -9.04 7.21
CA MET A 192 -3.50 -8.23 6.54
C MET A 192 -3.15 -8.79 5.16
N TYR A 193 -2.96 -7.89 4.16
CA TYR A 193 -2.42 -8.22 2.86
C TYR A 193 -1.22 -7.33 2.52
N ILE A 194 -0.03 -7.91 2.54
CA ILE A 194 1.26 -7.22 2.43
C ILE A 194 1.81 -7.44 1.03
N MET A 195 1.80 -6.40 0.18
CA MET A 195 2.26 -6.47 -1.22
C MET A 195 3.62 -5.78 -1.36
N SER A 196 4.65 -6.52 -1.73
CA SER A 196 5.97 -5.96 -2.08
C SER A 196 6.43 -4.88 -1.09
N ALA A 197 6.35 -5.16 0.21
CA ALA A 197 6.61 -4.18 1.25
C ALA A 197 8.03 -3.63 1.18
N CYS A 198 8.18 -2.31 1.17
CA CYS A 198 9.47 -1.66 1.25
C CYS A 198 9.97 -1.59 2.70
N CYS A 199 11.22 -1.18 2.86
CA CYS A 199 11.75 -0.67 4.14
C CYS A 199 11.65 -1.65 5.32
N LEU A 200 11.51 -2.94 5.03
CA LEU A 200 11.41 -3.99 6.04
C LEU A 200 12.69 -4.15 6.85
N MET A 201 13.84 -3.86 6.23
CA MET A 201 15.14 -3.79 6.87
C MET A 201 15.82 -2.46 6.50
N ASN A 202 16.23 -1.70 7.49
CA ASN A 202 16.97 -0.46 7.29
C ASN A 202 18.38 -0.63 7.87
N ASN A 203 19.38 -0.62 6.99
CA ASN A 203 20.77 -0.59 7.37
C ASN A 203 21.45 0.65 6.78
N PRO A 204 21.28 1.82 7.38
CA PRO A 204 21.75 3.10 6.82
C PRO A 204 23.28 3.23 6.75
N GLY A 205 24.06 2.30 7.35
CA GLY A 205 25.53 2.26 7.26
C GLY A 205 26.08 1.46 6.08
N ALA A 206 25.25 0.67 5.39
CA ALA A 206 25.67 -0.14 4.24
C ALA A 206 25.44 0.61 2.92
N GLY A 207 26.04 1.77 2.72
CA GLY A 207 26.04 2.56 1.48
C GLY A 207 24.71 2.50 0.70
N GLY A 208 23.99 3.60 0.63
CA GLY A 208 22.67 3.85 0.01
C GLY A 208 22.05 2.68 -0.74
N ASN A 209 20.80 2.40 -0.47
CA ASN A 209 19.94 1.33 -0.98
C ASN A 209 20.21 0.96 -2.47
N ARG A 210 21.35 0.36 -2.75
CA ARG A 210 21.61 -0.34 -4.00
C ARG A 210 20.96 -1.70 -3.82
N GLY A 211 19.94 -1.98 -4.60
CA GLY A 211 19.27 -3.26 -4.62
C GLY A 211 20.28 -4.40 -4.42
N ALA A 212 20.13 -5.13 -3.32
CA ALA A 212 20.95 -6.30 -3.02
C ALA A 212 20.58 -7.40 -4.01
N GLY A 213 21.24 -7.36 -5.19
CA GLY A 213 21.37 -8.51 -6.05
C GLY A 213 22.25 -9.51 -5.32
N ALA A 214 21.65 -10.59 -4.87
CA ALA A 214 22.36 -11.71 -4.27
C ALA A 214 23.39 -12.26 -5.26
N ARG A 215 24.69 -12.04 -4.95
CA ARG A 215 25.74 -12.97 -5.38
C ARG A 215 26.03 -13.87 -4.20
N GLY A 216 25.62 -15.11 -4.34
CA GLY A 216 26.07 -16.18 -3.45
C GLY A 216 27.59 -16.30 -3.52
N THR A 217 28.21 -16.37 -2.37
CA THR A 217 29.52 -17.01 -2.17
C THR A 217 29.37 -17.90 -0.97
N GLU A 218 29.38 -19.19 -1.27
CA GLU A 218 29.67 -20.25 -0.31
C GLU A 218 31.10 -20.13 0.20
N GLY A 219 31.28 -20.46 1.45
CA GLY A 219 32.53 -21.05 1.95
C GLY A 219 33.50 -20.13 2.64
N ALA A 220 33.63 -20.27 3.95
CA ALA A 220 34.80 -20.85 4.59
C ALA A 220 34.71 -20.71 6.14
N ALA A 221 35.01 -21.79 6.78
CA ALA A 221 34.99 -22.03 8.23
C ALA A 221 36.16 -21.40 8.96
N ALA A 222 35.89 -21.08 10.22
CA ALA A 222 36.71 -21.20 11.44
C ALA A 222 38.23 -20.93 11.44
N ALA A 223 38.66 -20.02 12.30
CA ALA A 223 39.71 -20.30 13.29
C ALA A 223 39.75 -19.17 14.33
N GLY A 224 39.75 -19.53 15.60
CA GLY A 224 39.81 -18.64 16.73
C GLY A 224 41.21 -18.17 17.05
N ALA A 225 41.31 -17.11 17.84
CA ALA A 225 42.39 -16.90 18.81
C ALA A 225 41.97 -15.84 19.84
N ARG A 226 42.28 -16.19 21.08
CA ARG A 226 42.08 -15.40 22.31
C ARG A 226 43.08 -14.25 22.39
N GLY A 227 42.72 -13.18 23.08
CA GLY A 227 43.62 -12.13 23.52
C GLY A 227 42.93 -11.12 24.41
N GLU A 228 43.25 -11.19 25.70
CA GLU A 228 42.77 -10.36 26.80
C GLU A 228 43.52 -9.02 26.90
N PRO A 229 43.23 -8.11 27.85
CA PRO A 229 43.01 -6.69 27.62
C PRO A 229 44.17 -5.80 28.09
N ALA A 230 44.18 -4.55 27.65
CA ALA A 230 45.06 -3.55 28.24
C ALA A 230 44.36 -2.21 28.48
N ALA A 231 44.70 -1.65 29.60
CA ALA A 231 44.17 -0.63 30.44
C ALA A 231 44.07 0.81 29.86
N THR A 232 43.05 1.50 30.35
CA THR A 232 42.93 2.92 30.78
C THR A 232 44.07 3.89 30.52
N THR A 233 43.74 5.04 29.89
CA THR A 233 44.28 6.35 30.27
C THR A 233 43.25 7.48 30.13
N ALA A 234 43.35 8.40 31.10
CA ALA A 234 42.40 9.44 31.45
C ALA A 234 42.28 10.61 30.45
N ALA A 235 41.10 11.23 30.45
CA ALA A 235 40.77 12.47 29.78
C ALA A 235 41.36 13.71 30.44
N ALA A 236 41.81 14.67 29.66
CA ALA A 236 42.08 16.06 30.08
C ALA A 236 41.02 17.01 29.49
N PRO A 237 40.67 18.10 30.18
CA PRO A 237 39.52 18.93 29.85
C PRO A 237 39.80 19.97 28.75
N VAL A 238 38.84 20.18 27.87
CA VAL A 238 38.89 21.26 26.85
C VAL A 238 38.16 22.47 27.37
N GLN A 239 38.83 23.63 27.33
CA GLN A 239 38.37 24.96 27.70
C GLN A 239 37.36 25.53 26.71
N ALA A 240 36.41 26.29 27.23
CA ALA A 240 35.42 27.04 26.49
C ALA A 240 36.02 28.34 25.87
N ALA A 241 35.59 28.68 24.66
CA ALA A 241 35.85 29.96 24.01
C ALA A 241 34.62 30.88 24.10
N PRO A 242 34.83 32.22 24.17
CA PRO A 242 33.80 33.20 24.52
C PRO A 242 32.91 33.65 23.33
N PRO A 243 31.78 34.30 23.60
CA PRO A 243 30.76 34.66 22.60
C PRO A 243 31.14 35.93 21.83
N ALA A 244 30.80 35.95 20.53
CA ALA A 244 30.92 37.14 19.69
C ALA A 244 29.59 37.88 19.57
N ASP A 245 29.76 39.19 19.57
CA ASP A 245 28.87 40.32 19.74
C ASP A 245 27.81 40.50 18.63
N GLN A 246 26.66 41.04 19.06
CA GLN A 246 25.57 41.50 18.19
C GLN A 246 25.75 42.97 17.84
N THR A 247 25.66 43.30 16.55
CA THR A 247 25.24 44.65 16.16
C THR A 247 24.33 44.63 14.93
N ALA A 248 23.30 45.44 15.09
CA ALA A 248 22.14 45.59 14.21
C ALA A 248 22.44 46.32 12.89
N ALA A 249 21.61 46.07 11.87
CA ALA A 249 21.20 47.11 10.92
C ALA A 249 19.81 46.79 10.35
N ARG A 250 18.91 47.75 10.49
CA ARG A 250 17.59 47.87 9.89
C ARG A 250 17.70 48.19 8.39
N GLY A 251 16.75 47.67 7.58
CA GLY A 251 16.49 48.14 6.25
C GLY A 251 15.17 47.59 5.70
N GLN A 252 14.23 48.50 5.47
CA GLN A 252 12.86 48.34 4.96
C GLN A 252 12.85 47.87 3.49
N GLY A 253 11.72 47.24 3.08
CA GLY A 253 11.30 47.22 1.69
C GLY A 253 10.53 45.96 1.30
N GLY A 254 9.19 46.02 1.32
CA GLY A 254 8.35 44.96 0.86
C GLY A 254 8.35 44.78 -0.67
N GLN A 255 8.04 43.61 -1.12
CA GLN A 255 7.21 43.36 -2.32
C GLN A 255 6.70 41.93 -2.34
N ARG A 256 5.47 41.80 -2.85
CA ARG A 256 4.65 40.62 -2.94
C ARG A 256 5.18 39.61 -3.98
N GLY A 257 5.00 38.32 -3.71
CA GLY A 257 4.46 37.32 -4.60
C GLY A 257 5.38 36.73 -5.64
N GLN A 258 5.54 35.47 -5.57
CA GLN A 258 5.38 34.46 -6.63
C GLN A 258 6.17 33.20 -6.28
N GLY A 259 5.49 32.07 -6.44
CA GLY A 259 5.85 30.70 -6.20
C GLY A 259 7.32 30.32 -6.32
N ALA A 260 7.83 29.73 -5.26
CA ALA A 260 9.08 28.97 -5.29
C ALA A 260 8.83 27.62 -5.99
N GLN A 261 9.09 27.58 -7.29
CA GLN A 261 9.33 26.33 -8.01
C GLN A 261 10.66 25.76 -7.51
N GLY A 262 10.57 24.69 -6.69
CA GLY A 262 11.74 23.92 -6.29
C GLY A 262 12.50 23.40 -7.50
N ARG A 263 13.77 23.77 -7.61
CA ARG A 263 14.72 23.19 -8.56
C ARG A 263 14.90 21.70 -8.23
N GLY A 264 14.11 20.84 -8.88
CA GLY A 264 14.33 19.40 -8.90
C GLY A 264 15.62 19.08 -9.64
N GLY A 265 16.61 18.54 -8.94
CA GLY A 265 17.79 17.94 -9.55
C GLY A 265 17.36 16.86 -10.55
N ARG A 266 17.93 16.90 -11.77
CA ARG A 266 17.83 15.83 -12.78
C ARG A 266 18.45 14.55 -12.22
N GLY A 267 17.65 13.70 -11.61
CA GLY A 267 18.00 12.34 -11.20
C GLY A 267 17.48 11.33 -12.24
N GLY A 268 18.31 10.37 -12.57
CA GLY A 268 18.23 9.44 -13.66
C GLY A 268 16.96 8.58 -13.74
N ARG A 269 16.72 8.09 -14.94
CA ARG A 269 15.65 7.14 -15.31
C ARG A 269 15.70 5.87 -14.45
N GLY A 270 14.57 5.51 -13.82
CA GLY A 270 14.31 4.17 -13.30
C GLY A 270 14.81 3.95 -11.87
N GLY A 271 14.12 4.49 -10.86
CA GLY A 271 14.34 4.19 -9.44
C GLY A 271 13.37 5.02 -8.62
N PHE A 272 12.83 4.44 -7.55
CA PHE A 272 12.09 5.17 -6.54
C PHE A 272 12.93 6.39 -6.13
N GLY A 273 12.47 7.59 -6.45
CA GLY A 273 13.14 8.85 -6.11
C GLY A 273 13.57 8.82 -4.63
N ASN A 274 14.54 9.62 -4.27
CA ASN A 274 15.14 9.63 -2.95
C ASN A 274 14.09 9.59 -1.81
N THR A 275 13.76 8.39 -1.32
CA THR A 275 12.84 8.17 -0.21
C THR A 275 13.44 8.56 1.15
N GLN A 276 14.71 8.96 1.15
CA GLN A 276 15.48 9.22 2.37
C GLN A 276 14.87 10.34 3.21
N ALA A 277 14.33 11.40 2.57
CA ALA A 277 13.71 12.49 3.29
C ALA A 277 12.42 12.04 4.01
N ALA A 278 11.56 11.26 3.33
CA ALA A 278 10.35 10.70 3.94
C ALA A 278 10.67 9.77 5.12
N GLN A 279 11.68 8.92 4.95
CA GLN A 279 12.15 8.03 6.01
C GLN A 279 12.73 8.82 7.18
N ALA A 280 13.53 9.87 6.92
CA ALA A 280 14.11 10.69 7.97
C ALA A 280 13.03 11.48 8.73
N ALA A 281 12.09 12.09 8.02
CA ALA A 281 10.95 12.78 8.62
C ALA A 281 10.11 11.85 9.51
N ALA A 282 9.92 10.60 9.05
CA ALA A 282 9.15 9.59 9.77
C ALA A 282 9.90 8.96 10.98
N TRP A 283 11.21 8.72 10.85
CA TRP A 283 11.94 7.84 11.80
C TRP A 283 13.03 8.54 12.61
N SER A 284 13.50 9.69 12.14
CA SER A 284 14.52 10.50 12.83
C SER A 284 14.11 11.96 12.89
N SER A 285 12.83 12.22 13.18
CA SER A 285 12.30 13.55 13.42
C SER A 285 13.13 14.30 14.45
N ASN A 286 13.41 15.59 14.16
CA ASN A 286 14.12 16.52 15.05
C ASN A 286 13.48 17.92 14.98
N PRO A 287 12.60 18.27 15.94
CA PRO A 287 11.96 19.57 15.99
C PRO A 287 12.95 20.75 16.05
N ASN A 288 14.18 20.52 16.49
CA ASN A 288 15.22 21.54 16.62
C ASN A 288 16.05 21.75 15.35
N ASN A 289 15.72 21.07 14.26
CA ASN A 289 16.45 21.16 12.99
C ASN A 289 15.56 21.72 11.84
N PRO A 290 15.10 22.98 11.91
CA PRO A 290 14.35 23.60 10.82
C PRO A 290 15.28 23.87 9.62
N PRO A 291 14.77 23.94 8.38
CA PRO A 291 13.35 23.76 8.01
C PRO A 291 12.93 22.32 7.75
N THR A 292 13.82 21.36 7.84
CA THR A 292 13.54 19.96 7.49
C THR A 292 12.91 19.16 8.63
N PHE A 293 13.20 19.56 9.89
CA PHE A 293 12.73 18.91 11.11
C PHE A 293 13.06 17.43 11.22
N TYR A 294 14.17 17.00 10.62
CA TYR A 294 14.70 15.65 10.75
C TYR A 294 16.22 15.63 10.67
N ASP A 295 16.81 14.52 11.13
CA ASP A 295 18.23 14.23 11.00
C ASP A 295 18.48 13.06 10.04
N LEU A 296 19.62 13.07 9.35
CA LEU A 296 20.02 12.01 8.44
C LEU A 296 20.98 11.03 9.12
N PRO A 297 20.92 9.72 8.79
CA PRO A 297 21.82 8.70 9.35
C PRO A 297 23.26 8.81 8.79
N VAL A 298 23.46 9.58 7.73
CA VAL A 298 24.77 9.90 7.17
C VAL A 298 24.78 11.38 6.78
N VAL A 299 25.76 12.14 7.27
CA VAL A 299 25.96 13.56 6.97
C VAL A 299 27.41 13.72 6.49
N ASP A 300 27.61 14.32 5.32
CA ASP A 300 28.92 14.53 4.70
C ASP A 300 29.80 13.26 4.66
N GLY A 301 29.13 12.13 4.36
CA GLY A 301 29.77 10.81 4.32
C GLY A 301 30.07 10.19 5.68
N GLN A 302 29.78 10.91 6.78
CA GLN A 302 30.03 10.42 8.14
C GLN A 302 28.76 9.77 8.72
N PRO A 303 28.83 8.51 9.18
CA PRO A 303 27.71 7.84 9.84
C PRO A 303 27.31 8.56 11.13
N GLN A 304 26.01 8.63 11.38
CA GLN A 304 25.40 9.12 12.60
C GLN A 304 24.78 7.93 13.37
N PRO A 305 25.52 7.25 14.26
CA PRO A 305 25.08 5.96 14.82
C PRO A 305 23.77 6.05 15.59
N ALA A 306 23.53 7.14 16.34
CA ALA A 306 22.29 7.35 17.08
C ALA A 306 21.08 7.51 16.14
N ILE A 307 21.26 8.15 14.98
CA ILE A 307 20.21 8.31 13.98
C ILE A 307 19.99 7.00 13.23
N ALA A 308 21.07 6.29 12.88
CA ALA A 308 21.00 4.97 12.27
C ALA A 308 20.23 3.97 13.16
N ALA A 309 20.44 4.01 14.46
CA ALA A 309 19.72 3.16 15.42
C ALA A 309 18.19 3.44 15.41
N LYS A 310 17.77 4.71 15.27
CA LYS A 310 16.34 5.06 15.10
C LYS A 310 15.75 4.43 13.84
N TRP A 311 16.50 4.41 12.74
CA TRP A 311 16.05 3.80 11.49
C TRP A 311 15.92 2.28 11.61
N VAL A 312 16.88 1.62 12.25
CA VAL A 312 16.79 0.19 12.54
C VAL A 312 15.58 -0.12 13.42
N ALA A 313 15.32 0.66 14.46
CA ALA A 313 14.17 0.48 15.35
C ALA A 313 12.81 0.65 14.64
N ASN A 314 12.77 1.33 13.49
CA ASN A 314 11.59 1.48 12.66
C ASN A 314 11.49 0.44 11.52
N SER A 315 12.41 -0.54 11.48
CA SER A 315 12.38 -1.64 10.53
C SER A 315 11.46 -2.75 11.03
N PRO A 316 10.42 -3.14 10.28
CA PRO A 316 9.52 -4.22 10.70
C PRO A 316 10.22 -5.51 11.08
N LEU A 317 11.30 -5.91 10.38
CA LEU A 317 12.08 -7.09 10.72
C LEU A 317 12.75 -7.01 12.11
N ALA A 318 13.11 -5.81 12.57
CA ALA A 318 13.63 -5.59 13.92
C ALA A 318 12.50 -5.48 14.97
N MET A 319 11.26 -5.38 14.55
CA MET A 319 10.10 -5.22 15.44
C MET A 319 9.35 -6.53 15.67
N VAL A 320 9.47 -7.54 14.80
CA VAL A 320 8.60 -8.75 14.79
C VAL A 320 8.55 -9.41 16.18
N ASP A 321 9.68 -9.60 16.84
CA ASP A 321 9.77 -10.27 18.13
C ASP A 321 9.05 -9.52 19.27
N GLN A 322 9.02 -8.20 19.21
CA GLN A 322 8.32 -7.34 20.17
C GLN A 322 6.78 -7.42 20.01
N TYR A 323 6.31 -7.77 18.81
CA TYR A 323 4.88 -7.77 18.45
C TYR A 323 4.31 -9.17 18.20
N LEU A 324 4.95 -10.24 18.68
CA LEU A 324 4.51 -11.63 18.46
C LEU A 324 3.07 -11.86 18.91
N THR A 325 2.72 -11.39 20.11
CA THR A 325 1.37 -11.53 20.66
C THR A 325 0.34 -10.82 19.79
N SER A 326 0.68 -9.67 19.23
CA SER A 326 -0.20 -8.91 18.32
C SER A 326 -0.39 -9.64 16.99
N LEU A 327 0.72 -10.06 16.37
CA LEU A 327 0.71 -10.75 15.07
C LEU A 327 -0.03 -12.09 15.11
N LYS A 328 0.07 -12.83 16.22
CA LYS A 328 -0.65 -14.10 16.43
C LYS A 328 -2.17 -13.94 16.61
N LYS A 329 -2.68 -12.72 16.79
CA LYS A 329 -4.12 -12.45 16.85
C LYS A 329 -4.78 -12.32 15.47
N TYR A 330 -3.99 -12.23 14.40
CA TYR A 330 -4.55 -12.09 13.06
C TYR A 330 -5.19 -13.39 12.58
N LYS A 331 -6.37 -13.26 11.98
CA LYS A 331 -7.08 -14.39 11.37
C LYS A 331 -6.37 -14.86 10.11
N SER A 332 -5.85 -13.92 9.33
CA SER A 332 -5.14 -14.23 8.08
C SER A 332 -4.14 -13.13 7.75
N ILE A 333 -2.94 -13.54 7.35
CA ILE A 333 -1.87 -12.68 6.87
C ILE A 333 -1.39 -13.25 5.54
N MET A 334 -1.36 -12.40 4.50
CA MET A 334 -0.76 -12.71 3.22
C MET A 334 0.43 -11.80 2.98
N ILE A 335 1.54 -12.36 2.53
CA ILE A 335 2.72 -11.65 2.06
C ILE A 335 2.96 -12.07 0.62
N GLU A 336 3.11 -11.12 -0.29
CA GLU A 336 3.47 -11.43 -1.65
C GLU A 336 4.51 -10.47 -2.24
N VAL A 337 5.30 -10.95 -3.19
CA VAL A 337 6.30 -10.14 -3.88
C VAL A 337 6.61 -10.72 -5.27
N GLY A 338 6.88 -9.84 -6.24
CA GLY A 338 7.36 -10.24 -7.56
C GLY A 338 8.77 -10.84 -7.51
N THR A 339 9.03 -11.87 -8.30
CA THR A 339 10.37 -12.52 -8.37
C THR A 339 11.46 -11.59 -8.93
N GLN A 340 11.05 -10.61 -9.74
CA GLN A 340 11.92 -9.60 -10.34
C GLN A 340 11.95 -8.28 -9.55
N ASP A 341 11.21 -8.23 -8.43
CA ASP A 341 11.19 -7.08 -7.54
C ASP A 341 12.48 -7.01 -6.72
N THR A 342 13.11 -5.83 -6.66
CA THR A 342 14.29 -5.59 -5.84
C THR A 342 14.03 -5.80 -4.33
N LEU A 343 12.77 -5.78 -3.92
CA LEU A 343 12.33 -6.01 -2.54
C LEU A 343 12.07 -7.49 -2.22
N ALA A 344 12.23 -8.41 -3.20
CA ALA A 344 11.95 -9.83 -3.01
C ALA A 344 12.73 -10.43 -1.82
N GLY A 345 14.01 -10.05 -1.67
CA GLY A 345 14.85 -10.55 -0.59
C GLY A 345 14.33 -10.17 0.80
N SER A 346 13.96 -8.91 1.02
CA SER A 346 13.46 -8.44 2.31
C SER A 346 12.06 -8.98 2.65
N ASN A 347 11.19 -9.17 1.64
CA ASN A 347 9.88 -9.80 1.85
C ASN A 347 9.99 -11.29 2.17
N ARG A 348 10.97 -12.01 1.59
CA ARG A 348 11.30 -13.39 1.99
C ARG A 348 11.82 -13.46 3.43
N GLN A 349 12.65 -12.50 3.84
CA GLN A 349 13.10 -12.44 5.24
C GLN A 349 11.94 -12.19 6.21
N LEU A 350 10.89 -11.46 5.80
CA LEU A 350 9.69 -11.29 6.62
C LEU A 350 8.93 -12.62 6.76
N ASP A 351 8.76 -13.39 5.67
CA ASP A 351 8.21 -14.75 5.66
C ASP A 351 9.01 -15.68 6.59
N GLU A 352 10.34 -15.71 6.44
CA GLU A 352 11.23 -16.52 7.29
C GLU A 352 11.12 -16.13 8.77
N SER A 353 11.02 -14.82 9.06
CA SER A 353 10.85 -14.32 10.42
C SER A 353 9.49 -14.75 11.01
N PHE A 354 8.42 -14.63 10.24
CA PHE A 354 7.09 -15.06 10.68
C PHE A 354 7.03 -16.57 10.91
N THR A 355 7.63 -17.34 10.01
CA THR A 355 7.77 -18.81 10.15
C THR A 355 8.54 -19.16 11.42
N LYS A 356 9.71 -18.54 11.65
CA LYS A 356 10.57 -18.75 12.83
C LYS A 356 9.80 -18.53 14.13
N PHE A 357 8.96 -17.52 14.20
CA PHE A 357 8.19 -17.16 15.39
C PHE A 357 6.82 -17.82 15.49
N GLY A 358 6.46 -18.70 14.54
CA GLY A 358 5.19 -19.41 14.52
C GLY A 358 4.00 -18.46 14.35
N ILE A 359 4.13 -17.41 13.52
CA ILE A 359 3.06 -16.52 13.12
C ILE A 359 2.39 -17.14 11.88
N ALA A 360 1.11 -17.47 11.98
CA ALA A 360 0.37 -18.06 10.86
C ALA A 360 0.23 -17.05 9.72
N HIS A 361 0.74 -17.37 8.54
CA HIS A 361 0.69 -16.54 7.34
C HIS A 361 0.81 -17.39 6.09
N THR A 362 0.60 -16.77 4.95
CA THR A 362 0.88 -17.33 3.62
C THR A 362 1.89 -16.41 2.92
N PHE A 363 2.86 -16.99 2.24
CA PHE A 363 3.81 -16.29 1.39
C PHE A 363 3.67 -16.76 -0.06
N GLU A 364 3.57 -15.82 -1.00
CA GLU A 364 3.49 -16.12 -2.43
C GLU A 364 4.47 -15.25 -3.21
N THR A 365 5.16 -15.85 -4.18
CA THR A 365 5.92 -15.10 -5.19
C THR A 365 5.25 -15.25 -6.56
N TYR A 366 5.34 -14.22 -7.38
CA TYR A 366 4.78 -14.22 -8.72
C TYR A 366 5.79 -13.68 -9.74
N ASP A 367 5.63 -14.06 -11.01
CA ASP A 367 6.45 -13.50 -12.08
C ASP A 367 6.05 -12.06 -12.36
N GLY A 368 6.92 -11.12 -11.97
CA GLY A 368 6.69 -9.69 -12.08
C GLY A 368 7.72 -8.87 -11.31
N ASP A 369 7.77 -7.57 -11.65
CA ASP A 369 8.56 -6.56 -10.95
C ASP A 369 7.72 -5.84 -9.86
N HIS A 370 8.24 -4.73 -9.36
CA HIS A 370 7.61 -3.97 -8.29
C HIS A 370 6.21 -3.43 -8.64
N THR A 371 5.89 -3.23 -9.92
CA THR A 371 4.69 -2.46 -10.34
C THR A 371 3.87 -3.12 -11.43
N ASN A 372 4.48 -3.90 -12.32
CA ASN A 372 3.86 -4.34 -13.56
C ASN A 372 2.66 -5.29 -13.39
N ARG A 373 2.54 -5.95 -12.23
CA ARG A 373 1.45 -6.88 -11.92
C ARG A 373 0.46 -6.35 -10.88
N VAL A 374 0.69 -5.18 -10.28
CA VAL A 374 -0.13 -4.66 -9.18
C VAL A 374 -1.63 -4.65 -9.50
N PRO A 375 -2.11 -4.13 -10.65
CA PRO A 375 -3.54 -4.17 -10.97
C PRO A 375 -4.12 -5.58 -11.05
N ALA A 376 -3.40 -6.51 -11.70
CA ALA A 376 -3.81 -7.90 -11.82
C ALA A 376 -3.82 -8.60 -10.44
N ARG A 377 -2.80 -8.36 -9.62
CA ARG A 377 -2.73 -8.95 -8.26
C ARG A 377 -3.86 -8.45 -7.37
N ILE A 378 -4.21 -7.16 -7.46
CA ILE A 378 -5.36 -6.62 -6.72
C ILE A 378 -6.64 -7.32 -7.14
N GLU A 379 -6.93 -7.42 -8.46
CA GLU A 379 -8.13 -8.08 -8.95
C GLU A 379 -8.15 -9.58 -8.61
N GLU A 380 -7.06 -10.29 -8.86
CA GLU A 380 -7.02 -11.76 -8.81
C GLU A 380 -6.78 -12.33 -7.41
N LYS A 381 -6.12 -11.57 -6.52
CA LYS A 381 -5.67 -12.08 -5.22
C LYS A 381 -6.14 -11.23 -4.04
N VAL A 382 -5.88 -9.92 -4.04
CA VAL A 382 -6.14 -9.05 -2.88
C VAL A 382 -7.63 -8.98 -2.57
N LEU A 383 -8.46 -8.66 -3.56
CA LEU A 383 -9.90 -8.53 -3.40
C LEU A 383 -10.57 -9.85 -2.97
N PRO A 384 -10.30 -11.00 -3.63
CA PRO A 384 -10.79 -12.30 -3.17
C PRO A 384 -10.27 -12.69 -1.77
N PHE A 385 -9.02 -12.36 -1.43
CA PHE A 385 -8.47 -12.65 -0.11
C PHE A 385 -9.27 -11.96 1.01
N PHE A 386 -9.54 -10.66 0.89
CA PHE A 386 -10.37 -9.96 1.87
C PHE A 386 -11.79 -10.50 1.91
N SER A 387 -12.38 -10.78 0.75
CA SER A 387 -13.71 -11.38 0.66
C SER A 387 -13.83 -12.72 1.39
N ASN A 388 -12.79 -13.53 1.37
CA ASN A 388 -12.77 -14.85 1.99
C ASN A 388 -12.44 -14.82 3.49
N ASN A 389 -11.76 -13.77 3.95
CA ASN A 389 -11.23 -13.71 5.30
C ASN A 389 -11.95 -12.72 6.22
N LEU A 390 -12.65 -11.73 5.71
CA LEU A 390 -13.44 -10.82 6.53
C LEU A 390 -14.76 -11.47 6.95
N ALA A 391 -15.29 -11.05 8.11
CA ALA A 391 -16.62 -11.43 8.54
C ALA A 391 -17.67 -10.54 7.87
N PHE A 392 -18.68 -11.16 7.28
CA PHE A 392 -19.86 -10.52 6.72
C PHE A 392 -21.02 -10.64 7.70
N GLY A 393 -21.83 -9.60 7.84
CA GLY A 393 -23.06 -9.65 8.66
C GLY A 393 -23.99 -10.79 8.21
N LYS A 394 -24.77 -11.27 9.16
CA LYS A 394 -25.82 -12.27 8.89
C LYS A 394 -26.97 -11.65 8.13
#